data_ed98d73490749cdc40b439c93ebbfecf
#
_entry.id   ed98d73490749cdc40b439c93ebbfecf
#
_cell.length_a   1.000
_cell.length_b   1.000
_cell.length_c   1.000
_cell.angle_alpha   90.00
_cell.angle_beta   90.00
_cell.angle_gamma   90.00
#
_symmetry.space_group_name_H-M   'P 1'
#
loop_
_entity.id
_entity.type
_entity.pdbx_description
1 polymer ?
#
loop_
_entity_poly.entity_id
_entity_poly.type
_entity_poly.pdbx_seq_one_letter_code
_entity_poly.pdbx_strand_id
1 'polypeptide(L)'
;MDHEGVPERPADREQIETPVDLDRDPKYRASLEGKVRLREAVVALMDKYGLDALIYPHKLHGPLPIGPKDDEVRAYKPNQMSPLTGMPAFIVPMGFTPEGLPVGLEILGRPWSEPTLIKLASGFEAVTNNRRVPASTPPLPGESFDY
;
A
#
# COMPACT_ATOMS: atom_id res chain seq x y z
N MET A 1 1.16 10.05 31.52
CA MET A 1 0.48 9.09 30.64
C MET A 1 1.45 7.96 30.44
N ASP A 2 1.31 6.92 31.23
CA ASP A 2 2.18 5.77 31.15
C ASP A 2 1.83 4.99 29.90
N HIS A 3 2.79 4.87 28.99
CA HIS A 3 2.70 3.96 27.86
C HIS A 3 2.79 2.53 28.43
N GLU A 4 1.66 1.94 28.80
CA GLU A 4 1.60 0.50 29.00
C GLU A 4 1.98 -0.15 27.67
N GLY A 5 3.15 -0.78 27.67
CA GLY A 5 3.75 -1.36 26.48
C GLY A 5 2.84 -2.41 25.86
N VAL A 6 2.72 -2.35 24.54
CA VAL A 6 2.17 -3.45 23.75
C VAL A 6 2.90 -4.73 24.18
N PRO A 7 2.19 -5.78 24.65
CA PRO A 7 2.85 -7.01 25.06
C PRO A 7 3.62 -7.60 23.90
N GLU A 8 4.96 -7.59 24.01
CA GLU A 8 5.83 -8.23 23.03
C GLU A 8 5.53 -9.73 23.02
N ARG A 9 5.25 -10.28 21.84
CA ARG A 9 5.06 -11.72 21.69
C ARG A 9 6.43 -12.39 21.89
N PRO A 10 6.59 -13.32 22.84
CA PRO A 10 7.88 -13.97 23.08
C PRO A 10 8.50 -14.63 21.84
N ALA A 11 7.64 -15.16 20.95
CA ALA A 11 8.07 -15.77 19.69
C ALA A 11 8.72 -14.79 18.70
N ASP A 12 8.38 -13.50 18.78
CA ASP A 12 8.92 -12.49 17.87
C ASP A 12 10.37 -12.13 18.23
N ARG A 13 10.72 -12.17 19.52
CA ARG A 13 12.10 -11.93 19.98
C ARG A 13 13.06 -13.05 19.57
N GLU A 14 12.67 -14.30 19.75
CA GLU A 14 13.50 -15.47 19.41
C GLU A 14 13.80 -15.52 17.91
N GLN A 15 12.85 -15.09 17.05
CA GLN A 15 13.05 -15.00 15.60
C GLN A 15 14.01 -13.88 15.20
N ILE A 16 14.07 -12.77 15.96
CA ILE A 16 14.97 -11.64 15.69
C ILE A 16 16.40 -11.96 16.17
N GLU A 17 16.54 -12.69 17.28
CA GLU A 17 17.84 -12.99 17.90
C GLU A 17 18.63 -14.10 17.19
N THR A 18 17.97 -14.92 16.36
CA THR A 18 18.63 -15.99 15.61
C THR A 18 18.96 -15.51 14.20
N PRO A 19 20.25 -15.26 13.86
CA PRO A 19 20.62 -14.89 12.50
C PRO A 19 20.26 -16.02 11.53
N VAL A 20 19.34 -15.76 10.61
CA VAL A 20 18.99 -16.70 9.53
C VAL A 20 19.80 -16.35 8.30
N ASP A 21 20.59 -17.30 7.81
CA ASP A 21 21.27 -17.16 6.51
C ASP A 21 20.23 -17.34 5.39
N LEU A 22 19.56 -16.22 5.03
CA LEU A 22 18.51 -16.20 4.03
C LEU A 22 19.00 -16.66 2.65
N ASP A 23 20.28 -16.45 2.33
CA ASP A 23 20.83 -16.86 1.04
C ASP A 23 20.90 -18.38 0.89
N ARG A 24 20.91 -19.10 2.00
CA ARG A 24 20.87 -20.57 2.04
C ARG A 24 19.49 -21.17 2.28
N ASP A 25 18.50 -20.35 2.62
CA ASP A 25 17.14 -20.85 2.83
C ASP A 25 16.42 -21.12 1.50
N PRO A 26 16.08 -22.40 1.20
CA PRO A 26 15.38 -22.75 -0.03
C PRO A 26 14.00 -22.09 -0.16
N LYS A 27 13.30 -21.83 0.97
CA LYS A 27 11.99 -21.19 0.99
C LYS A 27 12.11 -19.71 0.62
N TYR A 28 13.16 -19.04 1.12
CA TYR A 28 13.43 -17.65 0.76
C TYR A 28 13.75 -17.51 -0.73
N ARG A 29 14.61 -18.36 -1.27
CA ARG A 29 14.93 -18.38 -2.71
C ARG A 29 13.69 -18.62 -3.57
N ALA A 30 12.89 -19.64 -3.22
CA ALA A 30 11.64 -19.91 -3.94
C ALA A 30 10.65 -18.70 -3.87
N SER A 31 10.62 -17.98 -2.76
CA SER A 31 9.84 -16.74 -2.63
C SER A 31 10.34 -15.65 -3.57
N LEU A 32 11.66 -15.43 -3.67
CA LEU A 32 12.25 -14.45 -4.58
C LEU A 32 11.93 -14.79 -6.05
N GLU A 33 12.10 -16.05 -6.44
CA GLU A 33 11.73 -16.52 -7.78
C GLU A 33 10.23 -16.33 -8.06
N GLY A 34 9.38 -16.58 -7.05
CA GLY A 34 7.93 -16.34 -7.13
C GLY A 34 7.59 -14.88 -7.42
N LYS A 35 8.30 -13.94 -6.77
CA LYS A 35 8.16 -12.50 -7.02
C LYS A 35 8.54 -12.11 -8.46
N VAL A 36 9.64 -12.68 -8.96
CA VAL A 36 10.07 -12.43 -10.35
C VAL A 36 9.01 -12.95 -11.33
N ARG A 37 8.55 -14.19 -11.17
CA ARG A 37 7.50 -14.77 -12.03
C ARG A 37 6.20 -13.96 -11.99
N LEU A 38 5.79 -13.49 -10.79
CA LEU A 38 4.61 -12.64 -10.66
C LEU A 38 4.75 -11.34 -11.45
N ARG A 39 5.90 -10.65 -11.30
CA ARG A 39 6.17 -9.43 -12.06
C ARG A 39 6.12 -9.65 -13.56
N GLU A 40 6.78 -10.70 -14.05
CA GLU A 40 6.77 -11.06 -15.47
C GLU A 40 5.37 -11.35 -16.00
N ALA A 41 4.55 -12.07 -15.23
CA ALA A 41 3.16 -12.35 -15.58
C ALA A 41 2.30 -11.07 -15.65
N VAL A 42 2.48 -10.13 -14.71
CA VAL A 42 1.78 -8.85 -14.73
C VAL A 42 2.21 -8.01 -15.92
N VAL A 43 3.52 -7.92 -16.21
CA VAL A 43 4.03 -7.18 -17.38
C VAL A 43 3.50 -7.79 -18.67
N ALA A 44 3.53 -9.12 -18.81
CA ALA A 44 2.99 -9.80 -19.99
C ALA A 44 1.47 -9.55 -20.17
N LEU A 45 0.71 -9.48 -19.08
CA LEU A 45 -0.70 -9.10 -19.13
C LEU A 45 -0.87 -7.65 -19.64
N MET A 46 -0.08 -6.73 -19.13
CA MET A 46 -0.10 -5.33 -19.57
C MET A 46 0.27 -5.19 -21.05
N ASP A 47 1.26 -5.97 -21.53
CA ASP A 47 1.66 -6.01 -22.95
C ASP A 47 0.54 -6.54 -23.84
N LYS A 48 -0.09 -7.64 -23.42
CA LYS A 48 -1.19 -8.26 -24.17
C LYS A 48 -2.35 -7.30 -24.42
N TYR A 49 -2.65 -6.42 -23.46
CA TYR A 49 -3.78 -5.49 -23.54
C TYR A 49 -3.35 -4.04 -23.84
N GLY A 50 -2.07 -3.77 -24.07
CA GLY A 50 -1.57 -2.42 -24.34
C GLY A 50 -1.78 -1.45 -23.18
N LEU A 51 -1.60 -1.90 -21.93
CA LEU A 51 -1.86 -1.11 -20.74
C LEU A 51 -0.60 -0.37 -20.26
N ASP A 52 -0.74 0.90 -19.92
CA ASP A 52 0.32 1.69 -19.27
C ASP A 52 0.35 1.50 -17.74
N ALA A 53 -0.81 1.25 -17.13
CA ALA A 53 -0.95 1.02 -15.70
C ALA A 53 -2.18 0.12 -15.39
N LEU A 54 -2.19 -0.44 -14.18
CA LEU A 54 -3.36 -1.08 -13.57
C LEU A 54 -3.88 -0.19 -12.44
N ILE A 55 -5.20 -0.09 -12.32
CA ILE A 55 -5.85 0.69 -11.25
C ILE A 55 -6.78 -0.20 -10.43
N TYR A 56 -6.75 -0.03 -9.11
CA TYR A 56 -7.62 -0.75 -8.18
C TYR A 56 -7.67 -0.03 -6.82
N PRO A 57 -8.70 -0.27 -6.00
CA PRO A 57 -8.72 0.25 -4.63
C PRO A 57 -7.49 -0.26 -3.85
N HIS A 58 -6.73 0.65 -3.21
CA HIS A 58 -5.55 0.26 -2.43
C HIS A 58 -5.90 -0.72 -1.30
N LYS A 59 -7.08 -0.57 -0.69
CA LYS A 59 -7.64 -1.45 0.33
C LYS A 59 -9.08 -1.81 -0.04
N LEU A 60 -9.43 -3.07 0.21
CA LEU A 60 -10.81 -3.56 -0.01
C LEU A 60 -11.74 -3.24 1.18
N HIS A 61 -11.17 -2.85 2.31
CA HIS A 61 -11.88 -2.53 3.54
C HIS A 61 -11.40 -1.19 4.10
N GLY A 62 -12.24 -0.49 4.82
CA GLY A 62 -11.85 0.67 5.62
C GLY A 62 -10.81 0.29 6.69
N PRO A 63 -10.18 1.28 7.34
CA PRO A 63 -9.27 1.04 8.45
C PRO A 63 -9.98 0.27 9.57
N LEU A 64 -9.26 -0.63 10.24
CA LEU A 64 -9.78 -1.35 11.40
C LEU A 64 -9.97 -0.39 12.57
N PRO A 65 -10.98 -0.63 13.44
CA PRO A 65 -11.11 0.09 14.71
C PRO A 65 -9.86 -0.08 15.58
N ILE A 66 -9.62 0.87 16.49
CA ILE A 66 -8.55 0.73 17.48
C ILE A 66 -8.89 -0.44 18.42
N GLY A 67 -7.94 -1.37 18.61
CA GLY A 67 -8.14 -2.60 19.37
C GLY A 67 -8.95 -3.68 18.64
N PRO A 68 -8.66 -3.97 17.35
CA PRO A 68 -9.36 -5.00 16.61
C PRO A 68 -9.08 -6.38 17.19
N LYS A 69 -10.02 -7.33 16.98
CA LYS A 69 -9.82 -8.73 17.33
C LYS A 69 -8.81 -9.39 16.36
N ASP A 70 -8.14 -10.44 16.83
CA ASP A 70 -7.10 -11.14 16.04
C ASP A 70 -7.62 -11.70 14.70
N ASP A 71 -8.87 -12.15 14.64
CA ASP A 71 -9.51 -12.64 13.43
C ASP A 71 -9.79 -11.51 12.44
N GLU A 72 -10.18 -10.32 12.90
CA GLU A 72 -10.35 -9.12 12.04
C GLU A 72 -9.01 -8.68 11.44
N VAL A 73 -7.94 -8.67 12.23
CA VAL A 73 -6.59 -8.35 11.74
C VAL A 73 -6.13 -9.35 10.67
N ARG A 74 -6.39 -10.64 10.87
CA ARG A 74 -6.03 -11.69 9.90
C ARG A 74 -6.83 -11.60 8.60
N ALA A 75 -8.09 -11.15 8.66
CA ALA A 75 -8.93 -10.93 7.49
C ALA A 75 -8.52 -9.67 6.71
N TYR A 76 -7.89 -8.71 7.39
CA TYR A 76 -7.43 -7.45 6.80
C TYR A 76 -6.15 -7.66 5.99
N LYS A 77 -6.32 -8.05 4.71
CA LYS A 77 -5.19 -8.23 3.79
C LYS A 77 -4.94 -6.95 3.02
N PRO A 78 -3.75 -6.34 3.14
CA PRO A 78 -3.37 -5.21 2.29
C PRO A 78 -3.17 -5.70 0.85
N ASN A 79 -3.36 -4.81 -0.11
CA ASN A 79 -2.87 -5.06 -1.45
C ASN A 79 -1.34 -5.15 -1.43
N GLN A 80 -0.80 -6.18 -2.06
CA GLN A 80 0.63 -6.47 -2.05
C GLN A 80 1.24 -6.52 -3.46
N MET A 81 0.54 -6.05 -4.48
CA MET A 81 1.05 -6.15 -5.86
C MET A 81 2.36 -5.40 -6.03
N SER A 82 2.44 -4.13 -5.62
CA SER A 82 3.68 -3.35 -5.68
C SER A 82 4.82 -3.99 -4.86
N PRO A 83 4.69 -4.29 -3.56
CA PRO A 83 5.79 -4.86 -2.77
C PRO A 83 6.20 -6.28 -3.17
N LEU A 84 5.29 -7.08 -3.75
CA LEU A 84 5.61 -8.42 -4.22
C LEU A 84 6.29 -8.43 -5.59
N THR A 85 5.93 -7.51 -6.47
CA THR A 85 6.48 -7.43 -7.82
C THR A 85 7.69 -6.51 -7.92
N GLY A 86 7.86 -5.57 -6.96
CA GLY A 86 8.83 -4.48 -7.06
C GLY A 86 8.49 -3.47 -8.15
N MET A 87 7.24 -3.44 -8.62
CA MET A 87 6.75 -2.47 -9.60
C MET A 87 6.35 -1.18 -8.90
N PRO A 88 6.59 0.00 -9.50
CA PRO A 88 6.23 1.28 -8.90
C PRO A 88 4.71 1.45 -8.82
N ALA A 89 4.23 2.08 -7.75
CA ALA A 89 2.82 2.42 -7.60
C ALA A 89 2.65 3.79 -6.95
N PHE A 90 1.56 4.48 -7.32
CA PHE A 90 1.09 5.70 -6.68
C PHE A 90 -0.28 5.46 -6.08
N ILE A 91 -0.56 6.13 -4.95
CA ILE A 91 -1.89 6.13 -4.34
C ILE A 91 -2.41 7.56 -4.40
N VAL A 92 -3.59 7.72 -4.98
CA VAL A 92 -4.29 9.01 -5.07
C VAL A 92 -5.65 8.94 -4.35
N PRO A 93 -6.16 10.06 -3.82
CA PRO A 93 -7.49 10.08 -3.19
C PRO A 93 -8.59 9.67 -4.17
N MET A 94 -9.30 8.58 -3.89
CA MET A 94 -10.42 8.11 -4.71
C MET A 94 -11.77 8.66 -4.22
N GLY A 95 -11.86 9.05 -2.97
CA GLY A 95 -13.07 9.52 -2.31
C GLY A 95 -13.13 9.12 -0.85
N PHE A 96 -14.36 8.99 -0.34
CA PHE A 96 -14.61 8.67 1.07
C PHE A 96 -15.67 7.58 1.20
N THR A 97 -15.58 6.78 2.24
CA THR A 97 -16.66 5.84 2.60
C THR A 97 -17.89 6.61 3.11
N PRO A 98 -19.06 5.96 3.24
CA PRO A 98 -20.23 6.59 3.85
C PRO A 98 -19.97 7.16 5.25
N GLU A 99 -19.04 6.56 6.00
CA GLU A 99 -18.62 7.00 7.35
C GLU A 99 -17.60 8.15 7.30
N GLY A 100 -17.20 8.62 6.11
CA GLY A 100 -16.26 9.73 5.93
C GLY A 100 -14.78 9.34 6.00
N LEU A 101 -14.45 8.05 5.93
CA LEU A 101 -13.06 7.58 5.92
C LEU A 101 -12.46 7.67 4.51
N PRO A 102 -11.21 8.15 4.35
CA PRO A 102 -10.60 8.31 3.04
C PRO A 102 -10.30 6.96 2.38
N VAL A 103 -10.50 6.90 1.07
CA VAL A 103 -10.21 5.72 0.23
C VAL A 103 -9.18 6.10 -0.83
N GLY A 104 -8.16 5.24 -1.01
CA GLY A 104 -7.10 5.42 -2.00
C GLY A 104 -7.30 4.54 -3.23
N LEU A 105 -7.06 5.11 -4.41
CA LEU A 105 -6.87 4.41 -5.66
C LEU A 105 -5.37 4.15 -5.85
N GLU A 106 -4.98 2.90 -6.00
CA GLU A 106 -3.62 2.54 -6.37
C GLU A 106 -3.50 2.46 -7.90
N ILE A 107 -2.47 3.11 -8.43
CA ILE A 107 -2.07 3.08 -9.83
C ILE A 107 -0.75 2.36 -9.89
N LEU A 108 -0.74 1.10 -10.34
CA LEU A 108 0.44 0.26 -10.47
C LEU A 108 1.00 0.40 -11.89
N GLY A 109 2.23 0.86 -12.00
CA GLY A 109 2.91 1.07 -13.28
C GLY A 109 3.81 -0.07 -13.69
N ARG A 110 4.36 0.02 -14.89
CA ARG A 110 5.42 -0.85 -15.38
C ARG A 110 6.73 -0.62 -14.61
N PRO A 111 7.67 -1.55 -14.58
CA PRO A 111 8.99 -1.28 -14.03
C PRO A 111 9.59 0.00 -14.65
N TRP A 112 10.12 0.88 -13.82
CA TRP A 112 10.78 2.14 -14.21
C TRP A 112 9.85 3.15 -14.91
N SER A 113 8.54 3.09 -14.69
CA SER A 113 7.55 3.99 -15.32
C SER A 113 7.05 5.11 -14.41
N GLU A 114 7.82 5.51 -13.40
CA GLU A 114 7.45 6.55 -12.44
C GLU A 114 7.00 7.86 -13.11
N PRO A 115 7.64 8.36 -14.18
CA PRO A 115 7.15 9.56 -14.87
C PRO A 115 5.73 9.41 -15.43
N THR A 116 5.39 8.22 -15.97
CA THR A 116 4.04 7.91 -16.46
C THR A 116 3.04 7.89 -15.30
N LEU A 117 3.42 7.28 -14.18
CA LEU A 117 2.58 7.25 -12.99
C LEU A 117 2.30 8.64 -12.41
N ILE A 118 3.31 9.52 -12.35
CA ILE A 118 3.15 10.91 -11.91
C ILE A 118 2.14 11.63 -12.81
N LYS A 119 2.26 11.47 -14.14
CA LYS A 119 1.33 12.06 -15.10
C LYS A 119 -0.10 11.56 -14.90
N LEU A 120 -0.28 10.24 -14.73
CA LEU A 120 -1.60 9.64 -14.49
C LEU A 120 -2.21 10.09 -13.17
N ALA A 121 -1.41 10.07 -12.09
CA ALA A 121 -1.85 10.51 -10.77
C ALA A 121 -2.25 11.99 -10.75
N SER A 122 -1.40 12.87 -11.29
CA SER A 122 -1.69 14.30 -11.40
C SER A 122 -2.94 14.58 -12.25
N GLY A 123 -3.10 13.88 -13.39
CA GLY A 123 -4.29 14.02 -14.22
C GLY A 123 -5.56 13.56 -13.50
N PHE A 124 -5.50 12.46 -12.75
CA PHE A 124 -6.62 11.97 -11.96
C PHE A 124 -7.03 12.95 -10.85
N GLU A 125 -6.07 13.46 -10.08
CA GLU A 125 -6.34 14.45 -9.03
C GLU A 125 -6.92 15.74 -9.59
N ALA A 126 -6.40 16.24 -10.72
CA ALA A 126 -6.88 17.46 -11.35
C ALA A 126 -8.35 17.39 -11.81
N VAL A 127 -8.84 16.22 -12.21
CA VAL A 127 -10.22 16.07 -12.68
C VAL A 127 -11.19 15.63 -11.59
N THR A 128 -10.71 14.93 -10.55
CA THR A 128 -11.59 14.39 -9.50
C THR A 128 -11.70 15.29 -8.28
N ASN A 129 -10.62 16.00 -7.95
CA ASN A 129 -10.52 16.90 -6.79
C ASN A 129 -11.06 16.28 -5.49
N ASN A 130 -10.72 15.00 -5.25
CA ASN A 130 -11.26 14.21 -4.15
C ASN A 130 -10.59 14.49 -2.80
N ARG A 131 -9.47 15.22 -2.79
CA ARG A 131 -8.76 15.54 -1.56
C ARG A 131 -9.56 16.50 -0.68
N ARG A 132 -9.60 16.21 0.63
CA ARG A 132 -10.20 17.09 1.64
C ARG A 132 -9.25 17.27 2.80
N VAL A 133 -9.24 18.47 3.38
CA VAL A 133 -8.51 18.75 4.63
C VAL A 133 -9.26 18.05 5.77
N PRO A 134 -8.55 17.34 6.70
CA PRO A 134 -9.18 16.79 7.88
C PRO A 134 -9.77 17.89 8.77
N ALA A 135 -11.05 17.80 9.09
CA ALA A 135 -11.72 18.80 9.92
C ALA A 135 -11.16 18.88 11.35
N SER A 136 -10.58 17.77 11.84
CA SER A 136 -10.01 17.65 13.19
C SER A 136 -8.57 18.16 13.32
N THR A 137 -7.90 18.47 12.21
CA THR A 137 -6.52 18.95 12.17
C THR A 137 -6.44 20.25 11.36
N PRO A 138 -6.96 21.38 11.91
CA PRO A 138 -6.86 22.65 11.21
C PRO A 138 -5.39 23.08 11.05
N PRO A 139 -5.09 23.95 10.09
CA PRO A 139 -3.75 24.53 9.95
C PRO A 139 -3.28 25.17 11.26
N LEU A 140 -1.99 25.10 11.52
CA LEU A 140 -1.41 25.82 12.66
C LEU A 140 -1.46 27.34 12.41
N PRO A 141 -1.44 28.18 13.47
CA PRO A 141 -1.42 29.62 13.31
C PRO A 141 -0.26 30.06 12.40
N GLY A 142 -0.58 30.73 11.30
CA GLY A 142 0.39 31.19 10.30
C GLY A 142 0.68 30.21 9.17
N GLU A 143 0.09 29.02 9.15
CA GLU A 143 0.14 28.10 8.01
C GLU A 143 -1.04 28.33 7.06
N SER A 144 -0.75 28.40 5.76
CA SER A 144 -1.76 28.33 4.69
C SER A 144 -1.44 27.14 3.80
N PHE A 145 -2.42 26.28 3.55
CA PHE A 145 -2.30 25.19 2.59
C PHE A 145 -3.21 25.50 1.39
N ASP A 146 -2.63 25.67 0.22
CA ASP A 146 -3.34 25.68 -1.05
C ASP A 146 -3.46 24.24 -1.54
N TYR A 147 -4.69 23.72 -1.63
CA TYR A 147 -5.00 22.37 -2.07
C TYR A 147 -5.70 22.39 -3.42
#